data_909786ede1c1a4f666114d6fe5f4e888
#
_entry.id   909786ede1c1a4f666114d6fe5f4e888
#
_cell.length_a   1.000
_cell.length_b   1.000
_cell.length_c   1.000
_cell.angle_alpha   90.00
_cell.angle_beta   90.00
_cell.angle_gamma   90.00
#
_symmetry.space_group_name_H-M   'P 1'
#
loop_
_entity.id
_entity.type
_entity.pdbx_description
1 polymer ?
#
loop_
_entity_poly.entity_id
_entity_poly.type
_entity_poly.pdbx_seq_one_letter_code
_entity_poly.pdbx_strand_id
1 'polypeptide(L)'
;MTFLEAFKKVYLEDIFTIKGRASRKEFWGSELIFIPLYFITAFIGYFISDGFGDLIGTIGSLWSSIAALTASIRRAHDVGKSGWFMLIPFYNFYLQISPSEQTPNEWGDPRPHTTVNVN
;
A
#
# COMPACT_ATOMS: atom_id res chain seq x y z
N MET A 1 0.75 14.60 -2.44
CA MET A 1 -0.03 13.40 -2.84
C MET A 1 -1.32 13.34 -2.05
N THR A 2 -2.45 13.22 -2.75
CA THR A 2 -3.74 13.02 -2.11
C THR A 2 -3.96 11.54 -1.78
N PHE A 3 -4.96 11.26 -0.95
CA PHE A 3 -5.31 9.86 -0.64
C PHE A 3 -5.79 9.11 -1.87
N LEU A 4 -6.52 9.79 -2.76
CA LEU A 4 -6.96 9.18 -4.02
C LEU A 4 -5.79 8.85 -4.94
N GLU A 5 -4.80 9.72 -5.02
CA GLU A 5 -3.57 9.46 -5.78
C GLU A 5 -2.81 8.27 -5.19
N ALA A 6 -2.74 8.19 -3.85
CA ALA A 6 -2.12 7.06 -3.17
C ALA A 6 -2.84 5.75 -3.50
N PHE A 7 -4.16 5.75 -3.48
CA PHE A 7 -4.97 4.60 -3.85
C PHE A 7 -4.70 4.16 -5.29
N LYS A 8 -4.73 5.09 -6.22
CA LYS A 8 -4.47 4.78 -7.63
C LYS A 8 -3.10 4.17 -7.82
N LYS A 9 -2.09 4.71 -7.13
CA LYS A 9 -0.73 4.22 -7.26
C LYS A 9 -0.59 2.81 -6.71
N VAL A 10 -1.06 2.55 -5.51
CA VAL A 10 -0.87 1.27 -4.82
C VAL A 10 -1.76 0.17 -5.41
N TYR A 11 -3.00 0.49 -5.72
CA TYR A 11 -3.99 -0.52 -6.11
C TYR A 11 -4.18 -0.65 -7.60
N LEU A 12 -3.73 0.31 -8.40
CA LEU A 12 -3.91 0.28 -9.85
C LEU A 12 -2.58 0.31 -10.59
N GLU A 13 -1.84 1.42 -10.49
CA GLU A 13 -0.65 1.61 -11.32
C GLU A 13 0.50 0.69 -10.96
N ASP A 14 0.78 0.56 -9.67
CA ASP A 14 1.95 -0.15 -9.15
C ASP A 14 1.59 -1.44 -8.42
N ILE A 15 0.43 -2.02 -8.73
CA ILE A 15 -0.03 -3.22 -8.00
C ILE A 15 0.95 -4.40 -8.12
N PHE A 16 1.69 -4.49 -9.20
CA PHE A 16 2.71 -5.53 -9.40
C PHE A 16 4.14 -5.00 -9.32
N THR A 17 4.32 -3.74 -8.94
CA THR A 17 5.62 -3.09 -8.92
C THR A 17 6.31 -3.34 -7.58
N ILE A 18 7.47 -4.00 -7.63
CA ILE A 18 8.29 -4.25 -6.44
C ILE A 18 9.54 -3.38 -6.40
N LYS A 19 9.80 -2.62 -7.45
CA LYS A 19 10.94 -1.70 -7.52
C LYS A 19 10.55 -0.32 -6.99
N GLY A 20 11.56 0.42 -6.49
CA GLY A 20 11.31 1.77 -6.02
C GLY A 20 10.91 1.82 -4.55
N ARG A 21 10.38 2.96 -4.16
CA ARG A 21 10.05 3.28 -2.76
C ARG A 21 8.60 3.68 -2.64
N ALA A 22 7.98 3.36 -1.51
CA ALA A 22 6.65 3.83 -1.15
C ALA A 22 6.69 4.49 0.22
N SER A 23 6.09 5.69 0.32
CA SER A 23 6.03 6.42 1.58
C SER A 23 4.93 5.90 2.49
N ARG A 24 4.95 6.34 3.77
CA ARG A 24 3.86 6.06 4.70
C ARG A 24 2.52 6.54 4.13
N LYS A 25 2.52 7.70 3.51
CA LYS A 25 1.29 8.29 2.96
C LYS A 25 0.75 7.47 1.79
N GLU A 26 1.62 6.93 0.94
CA GLU A 26 1.19 6.03 -0.13
C GLU A 26 0.50 4.79 0.44
N PHE A 27 1.13 4.15 1.42
CA PHE A 27 0.60 2.93 2.02
C PHE A 27 -0.71 3.20 2.78
N TRP A 28 -0.66 4.07 3.79
CA TRP A 28 -1.83 4.30 4.64
C TRP A 28 -2.93 5.07 3.92
N GLY A 29 -2.58 6.00 3.02
CA GLY A 29 -3.57 6.74 2.25
C GLY A 29 -4.35 5.83 1.31
N SER A 30 -3.68 4.84 0.71
CA SER A 30 -4.36 3.85 -0.12
C SER A 30 -5.33 3.00 0.68
N GLU A 31 -4.95 2.62 1.90
CA GLU A 31 -5.81 1.82 2.76
C GLU A 31 -7.05 2.60 3.23
N LEU A 32 -6.90 3.91 3.49
CA LEU A 32 -8.03 4.76 3.87
C LEU A 32 -9.11 4.83 2.79
N ILE A 33 -8.73 4.66 1.53
CA ILE A 33 -9.68 4.59 0.42
C ILE A 33 -10.18 3.16 0.20
N PHE A 34 -9.27 2.20 0.20
CA PHE A 34 -9.61 0.82 -0.16
C PHE A 34 -10.52 0.15 0.88
N ILE A 35 -10.22 0.29 2.16
CA ILE A 35 -10.94 -0.44 3.21
C ILE A 35 -12.44 -0.08 3.21
N PRO A 36 -12.83 1.21 3.25
CA PRO A 36 -14.25 1.55 3.16
C PRO A 36 -14.88 1.10 1.85
N LEU A 37 -14.18 1.27 0.74
CA LEU A 37 -14.68 0.87 -0.58
C LEU A 37 -14.94 -0.63 -0.64
N TYR A 38 -14.03 -1.43 -0.11
CA TYR A 38 -14.16 -2.88 -0.04
C TYR A 38 -15.41 -3.30 0.73
N PHE A 39 -15.59 -2.75 1.94
CA PHE A 39 -16.72 -3.12 2.78
C PHE A 39 -18.05 -2.66 2.17
N ILE A 40 -18.10 -1.49 1.56
CA ILE A 40 -19.32 -0.97 0.93
C ILE A 40 -19.69 -1.84 -0.27
N THR A 41 -18.74 -2.17 -1.13
CA THR A 41 -19.03 -2.97 -2.33
C THR A 41 -19.43 -4.40 -1.97
N ALA A 42 -18.79 -5.01 -0.98
CA ALA A 42 -19.15 -6.34 -0.52
C ALA A 42 -20.55 -6.35 0.11
N PHE A 43 -20.86 -5.33 0.92
CA PHE A 43 -22.18 -5.19 1.54
C PHE A 43 -23.29 -5.09 0.49
N ILE A 44 -23.08 -4.25 -0.53
CA ILE A 44 -24.04 -4.13 -1.63
C ILE A 44 -24.16 -5.46 -2.38
N GLY A 45 -23.06 -6.16 -2.58
CA GLY A 45 -23.08 -7.48 -3.23
C GLY A 45 -23.95 -8.50 -2.50
N TYR A 46 -23.91 -8.50 -1.17
CA TYR A 46 -24.72 -9.40 -0.37
C TYR A 46 -26.22 -9.09 -0.44
N PHE A 47 -26.60 -7.86 -0.75
CA PHE A 47 -28.00 -7.55 -1.04
C PHE A 47 -28.50 -8.22 -2.31
N ILE A 48 -27.63 -8.50 -3.26
CA ILE A 48 -27.99 -9.16 -4.51
C ILE A 48 -28.11 -10.68 -4.27
N SER A 49 -27.06 -11.29 -3.71
CA SER A 49 -27.06 -12.68 -3.31
C SER A 49 -25.83 -12.96 -2.45
N ASP A 50 -25.88 -14.01 -1.62
CA ASP A 50 -24.76 -14.44 -0.82
C ASP A 50 -23.56 -14.84 -1.70
N GLY A 51 -23.82 -15.54 -2.79
CA GLY A 51 -22.77 -15.95 -3.71
C GLY A 51 -22.08 -14.77 -4.39
N PHE A 52 -22.86 -13.76 -4.75
CA PHE A 52 -22.29 -12.54 -5.36
C PHE A 52 -21.47 -11.74 -4.35
N GLY A 53 -21.93 -11.63 -3.11
CA GLY A 53 -21.18 -10.99 -2.04
C GLY A 53 -19.88 -11.71 -1.74
N ASP A 54 -19.91 -13.05 -1.71
CA ASP A 54 -18.71 -13.87 -1.52
C ASP A 54 -17.71 -13.67 -2.66
N LEU A 55 -18.21 -13.58 -3.90
CA LEU A 55 -17.36 -13.35 -5.06
C LEU A 55 -16.64 -12.00 -4.97
N ILE A 56 -17.38 -10.93 -4.66
CA ILE A 56 -16.79 -9.59 -4.51
C ILE A 56 -15.77 -9.60 -3.36
N GLY A 57 -16.11 -10.21 -2.23
CA GLY A 57 -15.20 -10.29 -1.09
C GLY A 57 -13.92 -11.03 -1.41
N THR A 58 -14.02 -12.14 -2.15
CA THR A 58 -12.85 -12.93 -2.55
C THR A 58 -11.96 -12.15 -3.51
N ILE A 59 -12.54 -11.53 -4.54
CA ILE A 59 -11.78 -10.74 -5.50
C ILE A 59 -11.08 -9.57 -4.80
N GLY A 60 -11.79 -8.86 -3.93
CA GLY A 60 -11.22 -7.74 -3.19
C GLY A 60 -10.10 -8.17 -2.25
N SER A 61 -10.25 -9.31 -1.58
CA SER A 61 -9.21 -9.84 -0.69
C SER A 61 -7.94 -10.22 -1.45
N LEU A 62 -8.07 -10.85 -2.61
CA LEU A 62 -6.92 -11.20 -3.45
C LEU A 62 -6.23 -9.95 -3.96
N TRP A 63 -7.01 -8.99 -4.43
CA TRP A 63 -6.47 -7.72 -4.91
C TRP A 63 -5.71 -6.98 -3.80
N SER A 64 -6.33 -6.87 -2.63
CA SER A 64 -5.72 -6.24 -1.46
C SER A 64 -4.43 -6.95 -1.04
N SER A 65 -4.41 -8.28 -1.06
CA SER A 65 -3.22 -9.06 -0.69
C SER A 65 -2.05 -8.77 -1.61
N ILE A 66 -2.29 -8.72 -2.92
CA ILE A 66 -1.24 -8.42 -3.90
C ILE A 66 -0.75 -6.98 -3.72
N ALA A 67 -1.67 -6.02 -3.61
CA ALA A 67 -1.34 -4.62 -3.45
C ALA A 67 -0.56 -4.38 -2.15
N ALA A 68 -0.99 -4.99 -1.05
CA ALA A 68 -0.31 -4.84 0.24
C ALA A 68 1.08 -5.46 0.21
N LEU A 69 1.24 -6.61 -0.45
CA LEU A 69 2.54 -7.26 -0.57
C LEU A 69 3.54 -6.36 -1.31
N THR A 70 3.18 -5.90 -2.49
CA THR A 70 4.07 -5.06 -3.30
C THR A 70 4.34 -3.70 -2.65
N ALA A 71 3.31 -3.09 -2.05
CA ALA A 71 3.47 -1.84 -1.33
C ALA A 71 4.37 -2.00 -0.10
N SER A 72 4.26 -3.12 0.62
CA SER A 72 5.12 -3.40 1.76
C SER A 72 6.57 -3.59 1.37
N ILE A 73 6.83 -4.24 0.24
CA ILE A 73 8.19 -4.35 -0.31
C ILE A 73 8.75 -2.96 -0.60
N ARG A 74 7.98 -2.11 -1.28
CA ARG A 74 8.41 -0.74 -1.57
C ARG A 74 8.54 0.11 -0.30
N ARG A 75 7.72 -0.15 0.72
CA ARG A 75 7.85 0.50 2.03
C ARG A 75 9.19 0.14 2.70
N ALA A 76 9.57 -1.14 2.66
CA ALA A 76 10.87 -1.55 3.18
C ALA A 76 12.01 -0.80 2.49
N HIS A 77 11.94 -0.66 1.16
CA HIS A 77 12.93 0.11 0.40
C HIS A 77 12.97 1.57 0.84
N ASP A 78 11.82 2.15 1.14
CA ASP A 78 11.74 3.56 1.56
C ASP A 78 12.38 3.79 2.93
N VAL A 79 12.41 2.76 3.77
CA VAL A 79 13.06 2.79 5.08
C VAL A 79 14.55 2.40 4.98
N GLY A 80 15.03 2.03 3.79
CA GLY A 80 16.41 1.63 3.56
C GLY A 80 16.68 0.16 3.81
N LYS A 81 15.65 -0.68 3.76
CA LYS A 81 15.74 -2.12 4.02
C LYS A 81 15.34 -2.93 2.80
N SER A 82 15.88 -4.16 2.69
CA SER A 82 15.46 -5.10 1.66
C SER A 82 13.97 -5.48 1.85
N GLY A 83 13.30 -5.79 0.74
CA GLY A 83 11.90 -6.21 0.78
C GLY A 83 11.66 -7.46 1.60
N TRP A 84 12.66 -8.31 1.80
CA TRP A 84 12.54 -9.51 2.62
C TRP A 84 12.20 -9.21 4.07
N PHE A 85 12.54 -8.01 4.57
CA PHE A 85 12.22 -7.63 5.95
C PHE A 85 10.72 -7.55 6.22
N MET A 86 9.90 -7.37 5.17
CA MET A 86 8.45 -7.32 5.35
C MET A 86 7.86 -8.67 5.77
N LEU A 87 8.59 -9.76 5.60
CA LEU A 87 8.13 -11.09 6.00
C LEU A 87 8.24 -11.34 7.50
N ILE A 88 8.95 -10.47 8.23
CA ILE A 88 9.06 -10.56 9.69
C ILE A 88 7.83 -9.87 10.29
N PRO A 89 6.92 -10.59 11.02
CA PRO A 89 5.59 -10.06 11.36
C PRO A 89 5.61 -8.72 12.08
N PHE A 90 6.27 -8.60 13.20
CA PHE A 90 6.30 -7.33 13.96
C PHE A 90 7.15 -6.28 13.25
N TYR A 91 8.20 -6.70 12.56
CA TYR A 91 9.06 -5.80 11.82
C TYR A 91 8.32 -5.20 10.63
N ASN A 92 7.44 -5.97 9.98
CA ASN A 92 6.60 -5.45 8.91
C ASN A 92 5.75 -4.27 9.39
N PHE A 93 5.10 -4.41 10.55
CA PHE A 93 4.34 -3.31 11.14
C PHE A 93 5.24 -2.09 11.42
N TYR A 94 6.43 -2.34 11.95
CA TYR A 94 7.40 -1.28 12.18
C TYR A 94 7.74 -0.53 10.90
N LEU A 95 7.91 -1.23 9.78
CA LEU A 95 8.18 -0.61 8.48
C LEU A 95 7.03 0.31 8.04
N GLN A 96 5.78 -0.08 8.32
CA GLN A 96 4.63 0.69 7.88
C GLN A 96 4.49 2.03 8.62
N ILE A 97 5.02 2.14 9.81
CA ILE A 97 4.95 3.37 10.62
C ILE A 97 6.27 4.14 10.66
N SER A 98 7.36 3.57 10.15
CA SER A 98 8.67 4.22 10.17
C SER A 98 8.75 5.39 9.20
N PRO A 99 9.52 6.45 9.53
CA PRO A 99 9.74 7.54 8.58
C PRO A 99 10.59 7.08 7.42
N SER A 100 10.40 7.75 6.27
CA SER A 100 11.19 7.51 5.08
C SER A 100 12.65 7.89 5.30
N GLU A 101 13.57 7.13 4.69
CA GLU A 101 14.96 7.55 4.61
C GLU A 101 15.06 8.80 3.73
N GLN A 102 15.67 9.86 4.23
CA GLN A 102 15.65 11.16 3.58
C GLN A 102 16.72 11.32 2.50
N THR A 103 17.57 10.32 2.33
CA THR A 103 18.64 10.34 1.31
C THR A 103 18.34 9.30 0.23
N PRO A 104 18.90 9.49 -0.98
CA PRO A 104 18.84 8.44 -2.00
C PRO A 104 19.48 7.15 -1.50
N ASN A 105 18.92 6.02 -1.88
CA ASN A 105 19.47 4.70 -1.57
C ASN A 105 19.43 3.84 -2.83
N GLU A 106 19.76 2.55 -2.71
CA GLU A 106 19.85 1.67 -3.88
C GLU A 106 18.50 1.46 -4.58
N TRP A 107 17.39 1.85 -3.95
CA TRP A 107 16.04 1.73 -4.53
C TRP A 107 15.49 3.05 -5.06
N GLY A 108 16.26 4.12 -5.01
CA GLY A 108 15.92 5.39 -5.62
C GLY A 108 15.97 6.58 -4.67
N ASP A 109 15.46 7.69 -5.16
CA ASP A 109 15.38 8.94 -4.43
C ASP A 109 14.19 8.94 -3.46
N PRO A 110 14.26 9.75 -2.37
CA PRO A 110 13.11 9.94 -1.50
C PRO A 110 11.89 10.43 -2.29
N ARG A 111 10.71 9.96 -1.89
CA ARG A 111 9.48 10.44 -2.53
C ARG A 111 9.31 11.93 -2.25
N PRO A 112 8.89 12.73 -3.26
CA PRO A 112 8.81 14.20 -3.08
C PRO A 112 7.96 14.64 -1.91
N HIS A 113 6.88 13.93 -1.62
CA HIS A 113 5.95 14.28 -0.54
C HIS A 113 6.42 13.82 0.84
N THR A 114 7.60 13.16 0.94
CA THR A 114 8.17 12.74 2.22
C THR A 114 9.44 13.50 2.57
N THR A 115 10.04 14.21 1.62
CA THR A 115 11.24 14.99 1.89
C THR A 115 10.91 16.21 2.74
N VAL A 116 11.79 16.51 3.70
CA VAL A 116 11.67 17.72 4.50
C VAL A 116 12.09 18.90 3.62
N ASN A 117 11.19 19.87 3.49
CA ASN A 117 11.49 21.09 2.76
C ASN A 117 12.30 22.03 3.65
N VAL A 118 13.57 22.18 3.34
CA VAL A 118 14.51 23.00 4.12
C VAL A 118 14.84 24.33 3.44
N ASN A 119 14.20 24.61 2.32
CA ASN A 119 14.42 25.85 1.57
C ASN A 119 13.52 26.98 2.06
#